data_b37d8e029f598b3514b8bc4f215f290a
#
_entry.id   b37d8e029f598b3514b8bc4f215f290a
#
_cell.length_a   1.000
_cell.length_b   1.000
_cell.length_c   1.000
_cell.angle_alpha   90.00
_cell.angle_beta   90.00
_cell.angle_gamma   90.00
#
_symmetry.space_group_name_H-M   'P 1'
#
loop_
_entity.id
_entity.type
_entity.pdbx_description
1 polymer ?
#
loop_
_entity_poly.entity_id
_entity_poly.type
_entity_poly.pdbx_seq_one_letter_code
_entity_poly.pdbx_strand_id
1 'polypeptide(L)'
;MLYPIGIQDFESIRRNGYVYVDKTALIYRLATTGRYYFLSRPRRFGKSLLVSMMEAYFSGKKDLFEGLAVSGMEKDWTVYPVLRFDLSGEDYSRPDVLDAVLSRCLKKWEDLYGVPERSSTLSSRFKDVIEAAVAKTGRPAVVLIDEYDKPIVDTLWDENLSETVRVQLQGFYGVMKAMDGSIRFGFLTGVSKLGKLSVFSGLNNLKDISMDARYSDICGISEKELRKNFADSVKELAHANGLTEKECFAKLTEMYDGYHFCEKSEGVYNPFSLLNTLDSLHFRKYWVSTGTPSFLVKSLIQGNYRLAEMESLQVPESVLSGVYSRKPDVISLLYQTGYLTIVGYNPATERYTLGYPNKEVEDGFTDTLSEYFTPVRDNWSELSADKFVEDIRRGDVQMLMRRFTAFFADMDYRIQGKAELYFQNTMYVMLKLLGQQVAVERHTSNGRIDILVQTDRYVYIIELKRDRDPQDALDQIDEKGYDWPFLAGDRKVFKIGASFSSATRRLENWSVAE
;
A
#
# COMPACT_ATOMS: atom_id res chain seq x y z
N MET A 1 -19.97 18.83 9.31
CA MET A 1 -18.59 19.20 8.88
C MET A 1 -18.48 18.91 7.38
N LEU A 2 -17.71 19.69 6.60
CA LEU A 2 -17.48 19.38 5.17
C LEU A 2 -16.15 18.64 5.02
N TYR A 3 -16.20 17.42 4.48
CA TYR A 3 -15.00 16.58 4.29
C TYR A 3 -14.47 16.70 2.87
N PRO A 4 -13.14 16.91 2.65
CA PRO A 4 -12.54 17.09 1.33
C PRO A 4 -12.29 15.74 0.62
N ILE A 5 -13.32 14.91 0.53
CA ILE A 5 -13.20 13.58 -0.09
C ILE A 5 -12.92 13.73 -1.59
N GLY A 6 -11.74 13.24 -2.02
CA GLY A 6 -11.32 13.33 -3.41
C GLY A 6 -10.83 14.71 -3.86
N ILE A 7 -10.82 15.73 -2.99
CA ILE A 7 -10.33 17.07 -3.31
C ILE A 7 -8.82 17.13 -3.06
N GLN A 8 -8.05 17.46 -4.10
CA GLN A 8 -6.59 17.53 -4.07
C GLN A 8 -6.06 18.96 -4.16
N ASP A 9 -6.92 19.93 -4.37
CA ASP A 9 -6.58 21.33 -4.47
C ASP A 9 -6.69 22.04 -3.13
N PHE A 10 -5.55 22.50 -2.60
CA PHE A 10 -5.46 23.17 -1.30
C PHE A 10 -6.26 24.48 -1.26
N GLU A 11 -6.23 25.26 -2.34
CA GLU A 11 -6.97 26.52 -2.42
C GLU A 11 -8.48 26.28 -2.33
N SER A 12 -8.98 25.27 -3.06
CA SER A 12 -10.39 24.87 -3.01
C SER A 12 -10.81 24.45 -1.59
N ILE A 13 -9.98 23.68 -0.89
CA ILE A 13 -10.25 23.24 0.49
C ILE A 13 -10.37 24.47 1.40
N ARG A 14 -9.42 25.39 1.33
CA ARG A 14 -9.38 26.56 2.21
C ARG A 14 -10.50 27.57 1.94
N ARG A 15 -10.80 27.82 0.66
CA ARG A 15 -11.82 28.82 0.28
C ARG A 15 -13.25 28.33 0.52
N ASN A 16 -13.49 27.03 0.42
CA ASN A 16 -14.84 26.47 0.56
C ASN A 16 -15.14 25.94 1.98
N GLY A 17 -14.25 26.14 2.95
CA GLY A 17 -14.48 25.80 4.34
C GLY A 17 -14.50 24.29 4.64
N TYR A 18 -13.82 23.49 3.82
CA TYR A 18 -13.59 22.09 4.14
C TYR A 18 -12.64 21.92 5.33
N VAL A 19 -12.81 20.85 6.09
CA VAL A 19 -11.87 20.52 7.15
C VAL A 19 -10.48 20.26 6.57
N TYR A 20 -9.46 20.82 7.20
CA TYR A 20 -8.08 20.65 6.82
C TYR A 20 -7.22 20.24 8.03
N VAL A 21 -6.54 19.11 7.94
CA VAL A 21 -5.57 18.67 8.97
C VAL A 21 -4.23 19.34 8.67
N ASP A 22 -3.82 20.21 9.57
CA ASP A 22 -2.70 21.13 9.35
C ASP A 22 -1.33 20.43 9.36
N LYS A 23 -0.70 20.34 8.19
CA LYS A 23 0.66 19.83 7.97
C LYS A 23 1.66 20.94 7.60
N THR A 24 1.26 22.20 7.69
CA THR A 24 2.02 23.34 7.16
C THR A 24 3.35 23.58 7.87
N ALA A 25 3.46 23.22 9.16
CA ALA A 25 4.73 23.28 9.89
C ALA A 25 5.81 22.36 9.27
N LEU A 26 5.41 21.22 8.73
CA LEU A 26 6.34 20.29 8.05
C LEU A 26 6.80 20.85 6.71
N ILE A 27 5.91 21.56 5.98
CA ILE A 27 6.27 22.24 4.74
C ILE A 27 7.29 23.34 5.01
N TYR A 28 7.06 24.17 6.03
CA TYR A 28 8.01 25.20 6.43
C TYR A 28 9.38 24.61 6.77
N ARG A 29 9.41 23.48 7.51
CA ARG A 29 10.64 22.76 7.80
C ARG A 29 11.34 22.29 6.51
N LEU A 30 10.64 21.68 5.55
CA LEU A 30 11.22 21.27 4.28
C LEU A 30 11.80 22.47 3.52
N ALA A 31 11.03 23.55 3.41
CA ALA A 31 11.42 24.76 2.70
C ALA A 31 12.66 25.46 3.29
N THR A 32 12.89 25.33 4.62
CA THR A 32 13.96 26.00 5.34
C THR A 32 15.19 25.15 5.64
N THR A 33 15.08 23.80 5.59
CA THR A 33 16.18 22.90 6.03
C THR A 33 16.90 22.19 4.88
N GLY A 34 16.40 22.27 3.66
CA GLY A 34 17.05 21.64 2.50
C GLY A 34 16.48 22.11 1.19
N ARG A 35 16.83 21.41 0.10
CA ARG A 35 16.47 21.85 -1.24
C ARG A 35 15.74 20.81 -2.06
N TYR A 36 16.21 19.58 -2.12
CA TYR A 36 15.63 18.52 -2.94
C TYR A 36 15.13 17.37 -2.07
N TYR A 37 13.86 17.04 -2.23
CA TYR A 37 13.21 16.00 -1.43
C TYR A 37 12.43 15.03 -2.29
N PHE A 38 12.42 13.79 -1.85
CA PHE A 38 11.64 12.70 -2.40
C PHE A 38 10.73 12.10 -1.32
N LEU A 39 9.46 11.87 -1.66
CA LEU A 39 8.48 11.22 -0.78
C LEU A 39 7.69 10.17 -1.54
N SER A 40 7.73 8.92 -1.08
CA SER A 40 6.75 7.91 -1.50
C SER A 40 5.72 7.67 -0.39
N ARG A 41 4.45 7.54 -0.78
CA ARG A 41 3.33 7.16 0.09
C ARG A 41 2.30 6.37 -0.72
N PRO A 42 1.55 5.46 -0.12
CA PRO A 42 0.47 4.76 -0.81
C PRO A 42 -0.55 5.69 -1.45
N ARG A 43 -1.39 5.16 -2.32
CA ARG A 43 -2.50 5.92 -2.91
C ARG A 43 -3.45 6.44 -1.83
N ARG A 44 -4.09 7.59 -2.08
CA ARG A 44 -5.09 8.21 -1.19
C ARG A 44 -4.57 8.73 0.15
N PHE A 45 -3.25 8.92 0.30
CA PHE A 45 -2.63 9.50 1.50
C PHE A 45 -2.50 11.02 1.47
N GLY A 46 -2.95 11.70 0.43
CA GLY A 46 -2.91 13.17 0.34
C GLY A 46 -1.62 13.75 -0.26
N LYS A 47 -0.84 12.96 -1.04
CA LYS A 47 0.37 13.44 -1.74
C LYS A 47 0.10 14.64 -2.64
N SER A 48 -0.90 14.55 -3.51
CA SER A 48 -1.23 15.62 -4.45
C SER A 48 -1.75 16.88 -3.74
N LEU A 49 -2.46 16.72 -2.61
CA LEU A 49 -2.82 17.84 -1.73
C LEU A 49 -1.58 18.51 -1.13
N LEU A 50 -0.59 17.70 -0.70
CA LEU A 50 0.69 18.19 -0.19
C LEU A 50 1.43 19.01 -1.27
N VAL A 51 1.46 18.51 -2.51
CA VAL A 51 2.05 19.23 -3.66
C VAL A 51 1.30 20.53 -3.94
N SER A 52 -0.05 20.51 -3.94
CA SER A 52 -0.89 21.71 -4.12
C SER A 52 -0.67 22.73 -3.02
N MET A 53 -0.49 22.31 -1.77
CA MET A 53 -0.17 23.19 -0.65
C MET A 53 1.23 23.81 -0.81
N MET A 54 2.24 23.03 -1.25
CA MET A 54 3.58 23.57 -1.54
C MET A 54 3.52 24.61 -2.67
N GLU A 55 2.75 24.34 -3.73
CA GLU A 55 2.54 25.30 -4.82
C GLU A 55 1.96 26.61 -4.29
N ALA A 56 0.92 26.55 -3.46
CA ALA A 56 0.32 27.74 -2.83
C ALA A 56 1.32 28.49 -1.93
N TYR A 57 2.11 27.76 -1.13
CA TYR A 57 3.13 28.33 -0.24
C TYR A 57 4.20 29.09 -1.02
N PHE A 58 4.82 28.45 -2.02
CA PHE A 58 5.87 29.09 -2.82
C PHE A 58 5.34 30.13 -3.81
N SER A 59 4.05 30.13 -4.12
CA SER A 59 3.39 31.18 -4.88
C SER A 59 2.99 32.40 -4.00
N GLY A 60 3.32 32.37 -2.70
CA GLY A 60 3.07 33.49 -1.78
C GLY A 60 1.59 33.73 -1.47
N LYS A 61 0.70 32.74 -1.61
CA LYS A 61 -0.75 32.84 -1.35
C LYS A 61 -1.04 32.84 0.17
N LYS A 62 -0.54 33.86 0.88
CA LYS A 62 -0.58 33.98 2.34
C LYS A 62 -1.99 33.81 2.92
N ASP A 63 -3.00 34.35 2.25
CA ASP A 63 -4.41 34.30 2.65
C ASP A 63 -4.93 32.87 2.88
N LEU A 64 -4.44 31.90 2.12
CA LEU A 64 -4.83 30.49 2.26
C LEU A 64 -4.30 29.84 3.53
N PHE A 65 -3.28 30.41 4.16
CA PHE A 65 -2.60 29.87 5.33
C PHE A 65 -3.01 30.52 6.65
N GLU A 66 -3.96 31.47 6.61
CA GLU A 66 -4.48 32.10 7.84
C GLU A 66 -5.01 31.04 8.82
N GLY A 67 -4.59 31.15 10.09
CA GLY A 67 -4.97 30.21 11.14
C GLY A 67 -4.23 28.87 11.13
N LEU A 68 -3.33 28.63 10.17
CA LEU A 68 -2.48 27.45 10.12
C LEU A 68 -1.11 27.72 10.76
N ALA A 69 -0.41 26.67 11.17
CA ALA A 69 0.85 26.75 11.90
C ALA A 69 1.91 27.61 11.18
N VAL A 70 2.03 27.48 9.86
CA VAL A 70 3.02 28.20 9.07
C VAL A 70 2.80 29.72 9.09
N SER A 71 1.58 30.21 9.32
CA SER A 71 1.29 31.65 9.37
C SER A 71 2.02 32.37 10.51
N GLY A 72 2.33 31.64 11.59
CA GLY A 72 3.15 32.14 12.69
C GLY A 72 4.67 31.96 12.48
N MET A 73 5.08 31.16 11.52
CA MET A 73 6.48 30.76 11.26
C MET A 73 7.08 31.52 10.06
N GLU A 74 6.33 31.64 8.96
CA GLU A 74 6.77 32.33 7.74
C GLU A 74 6.49 33.83 7.83
N LYS A 75 7.50 34.65 7.56
CA LYS A 75 7.39 36.11 7.63
C LYS A 75 7.37 36.77 6.26
N ASP A 76 8.14 36.25 5.33
CA ASP A 76 8.46 36.94 4.09
C ASP A 76 7.46 36.65 2.97
N TRP A 77 6.83 35.47 2.97
CA TRP A 77 5.89 35.02 1.94
C TRP A 77 6.36 35.32 0.51
N THR A 78 7.63 34.99 0.28
CA THR A 78 8.31 35.28 -1.00
C THR A 78 7.64 34.51 -2.13
N VAL A 79 7.32 35.21 -3.21
CA VAL A 79 6.76 34.62 -4.44
C VAL A 79 7.87 34.07 -5.30
N TYR A 80 7.81 32.78 -5.61
CA TYR A 80 8.73 32.08 -6.51
C TYR A 80 8.01 31.63 -7.78
N PRO A 81 8.69 31.50 -8.93
CA PRO A 81 8.14 30.82 -10.09
C PRO A 81 8.04 29.32 -9.78
N VAL A 82 6.80 28.78 -9.77
CA VAL A 82 6.53 27.36 -9.47
C VAL A 82 6.24 26.61 -10.77
N LEU A 83 7.01 25.56 -11.02
CA LEU A 83 6.88 24.65 -12.15
C LEU A 83 6.37 23.30 -11.61
N ARG A 84 5.05 23.07 -11.71
CA ARG A 84 4.42 21.85 -11.24
C ARG A 84 4.12 20.91 -12.40
N PHE A 85 4.69 19.71 -12.37
CA PHE A 85 4.39 18.60 -13.25
C PHE A 85 3.50 17.60 -12.54
N ASP A 86 2.36 17.28 -13.13
CA ASP A 86 1.44 16.24 -12.68
C ASP A 86 1.37 15.16 -13.76
N LEU A 87 1.84 13.96 -13.42
CA LEU A 87 1.90 12.83 -14.35
C LEU A 87 0.74 11.83 -14.14
N SER A 88 -0.27 12.17 -13.32
CA SER A 88 -1.34 11.23 -12.94
C SER A 88 -2.39 10.97 -14.04
N GLY A 89 -2.58 11.90 -14.96
CA GLY A 89 -3.80 11.98 -15.77
C GLY A 89 -3.83 11.15 -17.05
N GLU A 90 -2.76 10.37 -17.37
CA GLU A 90 -2.65 9.70 -18.66
C GLU A 90 -2.26 8.22 -18.51
N ASP A 91 -2.49 7.45 -19.57
CA ASP A 91 -2.04 6.06 -19.70
C ASP A 91 -0.75 6.01 -20.55
N TYR A 92 0.35 5.67 -19.91
CA TYR A 92 1.68 5.65 -20.52
C TYR A 92 2.02 4.33 -21.23
N SER A 93 1.08 3.47 -21.49
CA SER A 93 1.29 2.22 -22.25
C SER A 93 1.71 2.43 -23.72
N ARG A 94 1.70 3.68 -24.20
CA ARG A 94 2.17 4.06 -25.54
C ARG A 94 3.39 4.97 -25.46
N PRO A 95 4.36 4.81 -26.40
CA PRO A 95 5.66 5.50 -26.34
C PRO A 95 5.59 7.04 -26.45
N ASP A 96 4.55 7.57 -27.12
CA ASP A 96 4.39 8.99 -27.43
C ASP A 96 3.75 9.81 -26.29
N VAL A 97 3.13 9.15 -25.33
CA VAL A 97 2.31 9.83 -24.31
C VAL A 97 3.16 10.66 -23.36
N LEU A 98 4.30 10.12 -22.89
CA LEU A 98 5.17 10.84 -21.97
C LEU A 98 5.71 12.14 -22.59
N ASP A 99 6.13 12.08 -23.85
CA ASP A 99 6.61 13.26 -24.57
C ASP A 99 5.50 14.31 -24.74
N ALA A 100 4.29 13.87 -25.09
CA ALA A 100 3.14 14.76 -25.22
C ALA A 100 2.77 15.45 -23.90
N VAL A 101 2.77 14.72 -22.79
CA VAL A 101 2.45 15.25 -21.46
C VAL A 101 3.49 16.28 -21.02
N LEU A 102 4.77 15.92 -21.09
CA LEU A 102 5.86 16.84 -20.70
C LEU A 102 5.90 18.06 -21.62
N SER A 103 5.69 17.87 -22.93
CA SER A 103 5.63 18.98 -23.89
C SER A 103 4.49 19.95 -23.59
N ARG A 104 3.29 19.43 -23.26
CA ARG A 104 2.12 20.23 -22.87
C ARG A 104 2.42 21.06 -21.60
N CYS A 105 3.04 20.44 -20.59
CA CYS A 105 3.44 21.16 -19.38
C CYS A 105 4.45 22.27 -19.68
N LEU A 106 5.48 21.98 -20.47
CA LEU A 106 6.49 22.96 -20.82
C LEU A 106 5.90 24.12 -21.63
N LYS A 107 5.03 23.83 -22.61
CA LYS A 107 4.40 24.86 -23.45
C LYS A 107 3.66 25.91 -22.62
N LYS A 108 2.95 25.52 -21.55
CA LYS A 108 2.30 26.44 -20.62
C LYS A 108 3.27 27.48 -20.05
N TRP A 109 4.47 27.06 -19.65
CA TRP A 109 5.48 27.96 -19.08
C TRP A 109 6.29 28.69 -20.13
N GLU A 110 6.54 28.08 -21.30
CA GLU A 110 7.12 28.77 -22.44
C GLU A 110 6.30 30.00 -22.82
N ASP A 111 4.97 29.84 -22.91
CA ASP A 111 4.04 30.94 -23.17
C ASP A 111 4.03 31.97 -22.02
N LEU A 112 4.02 31.51 -20.76
CA LEU A 112 4.01 32.38 -19.58
C LEU A 112 5.29 33.23 -19.44
N TYR A 113 6.45 32.62 -19.70
CA TYR A 113 7.76 33.27 -19.51
C TYR A 113 8.34 33.84 -20.79
N GLY A 114 7.71 33.62 -21.94
CA GLY A 114 8.13 34.16 -23.24
C GLY A 114 9.34 33.45 -23.82
N VAL A 115 9.43 32.12 -23.65
CA VAL A 115 10.52 31.31 -24.21
C VAL A 115 10.29 31.13 -25.70
N PRO A 116 11.24 31.55 -26.57
CA PRO A 116 11.10 31.33 -28.00
C PRO A 116 11.30 29.84 -28.35
N GLU A 117 10.57 29.38 -29.35
CA GLU A 117 10.64 27.98 -29.81
C GLU A 117 12.00 27.72 -30.51
N ARG A 118 13.02 27.31 -29.72
CA ARG A 118 14.41 27.08 -30.22
C ARG A 118 14.91 25.66 -29.97
N SER A 119 14.42 25.01 -28.90
CA SER A 119 14.98 23.74 -28.47
C SER A 119 14.11 22.58 -28.91
N SER A 120 14.74 21.52 -29.45
CA SER A 120 14.05 20.33 -29.95
C SER A 120 13.81 19.25 -28.90
N THR A 121 14.60 19.23 -27.80
CA THR A 121 14.49 18.21 -26.77
C THR A 121 13.75 18.72 -25.54
N LEU A 122 12.99 17.84 -24.88
CA LEU A 122 12.26 18.19 -23.64
C LEU A 122 13.19 18.69 -22.55
N SER A 123 14.37 18.10 -22.40
CA SER A 123 15.38 18.53 -21.41
C SER A 123 15.90 19.94 -21.69
N SER A 124 16.18 20.29 -22.95
CA SER A 124 16.59 21.64 -23.31
C SER A 124 15.47 22.64 -23.11
N ARG A 125 14.24 22.32 -23.51
CA ARG A 125 13.07 23.18 -23.27
C ARG A 125 12.83 23.43 -21.78
N PHE A 126 12.99 22.39 -20.93
CA PHE A 126 12.86 22.54 -19.49
C PHE A 126 13.95 23.47 -18.91
N LYS A 127 15.17 23.37 -19.40
CA LYS A 127 16.25 24.29 -19.04
C LYS A 127 15.89 25.72 -19.42
N ASP A 128 15.48 25.95 -20.68
CA ASP A 128 15.10 27.28 -21.19
C ASP A 128 13.96 27.91 -20.38
N VAL A 129 12.96 27.10 -19.98
CA VAL A 129 11.86 27.53 -19.10
C VAL A 129 12.37 28.00 -17.73
N ILE A 130 13.30 27.23 -17.09
CA ILE A 130 13.87 27.62 -15.80
C ILE A 130 14.65 28.93 -15.95
N GLU A 131 15.49 29.08 -16.98
CA GLU A 131 16.27 30.29 -17.22
C GLU A 131 15.36 31.50 -17.44
N ALA A 132 14.33 31.36 -18.27
CA ALA A 132 13.38 32.44 -18.56
C ALA A 132 12.54 32.82 -17.31
N ALA A 133 12.12 31.83 -16.52
CA ALA A 133 11.39 32.08 -15.27
C ALA A 133 12.25 32.86 -14.28
N VAL A 134 13.53 32.49 -14.11
CA VAL A 134 14.48 33.21 -13.26
C VAL A 134 14.76 34.61 -13.78
N ALA A 135 14.98 34.76 -15.09
CA ALA A 135 15.23 36.07 -15.71
C ALA A 135 14.03 37.02 -15.53
N LYS A 136 12.80 36.50 -15.70
CA LYS A 136 11.58 37.31 -15.59
C LYS A 136 11.23 37.70 -14.15
N THR A 137 11.49 36.82 -13.19
CA THR A 137 11.05 37.01 -11.78
C THR A 137 12.16 37.52 -10.86
N GLY A 138 13.43 37.39 -11.27
CA GLY A 138 14.58 37.64 -10.41
C GLY A 138 14.71 36.65 -9.24
N ARG A 139 13.99 35.53 -9.28
CA ARG A 139 13.94 34.52 -8.22
C ARG A 139 14.23 33.11 -8.79
N PRO A 140 14.93 32.23 -8.03
CA PRO A 140 15.12 30.86 -8.43
C PRO A 140 13.79 30.10 -8.50
N ALA A 141 13.68 29.13 -9.40
CA ALA A 141 12.47 28.35 -9.62
C ALA A 141 12.22 27.33 -8.50
N VAL A 142 10.96 26.99 -8.33
CA VAL A 142 10.50 25.84 -7.53
C VAL A 142 9.98 24.78 -8.49
N VAL A 143 10.44 23.53 -8.33
CA VAL A 143 10.04 22.39 -9.19
C VAL A 143 9.29 21.37 -8.33
N LEU A 144 8.04 21.13 -8.68
CA LEU A 144 7.17 20.16 -7.99
C LEU A 144 6.73 19.08 -8.98
N ILE A 145 6.94 17.81 -8.65
CA ILE A 145 6.62 16.68 -9.51
C ILE A 145 5.74 15.71 -8.75
N ASP A 146 4.50 15.55 -9.22
CA ASP A 146 3.53 14.62 -8.65
C ASP A 146 3.44 13.36 -9.52
N GLU A 147 3.35 12.19 -8.86
CA GLU A 147 3.27 10.86 -9.47
C GLU A 147 4.38 10.56 -10.49
N TYR A 148 5.64 10.87 -10.10
CA TYR A 148 6.81 10.68 -10.96
C TYR A 148 6.97 9.26 -11.51
N ASP A 149 6.48 8.27 -10.79
CA ASP A 149 6.61 6.85 -11.07
C ASP A 149 5.48 6.29 -11.96
N LYS A 150 4.39 7.02 -12.17
CA LYS A 150 3.26 6.58 -12.99
C LYS A 150 3.69 6.11 -14.39
N PRO A 151 4.51 6.84 -15.15
CA PRO A 151 4.98 6.36 -16.46
C PRO A 151 5.77 5.05 -16.38
N ILE A 152 6.54 4.84 -15.30
CA ILE A 152 7.32 3.62 -15.09
C ILE A 152 6.39 2.45 -14.71
N VAL A 153 5.41 2.70 -13.84
CA VAL A 153 4.45 1.67 -13.38
C VAL A 153 3.61 1.16 -14.54
N ASP A 154 3.11 2.05 -15.40
CA ASP A 154 2.27 1.69 -16.54
C ASP A 154 3.04 0.88 -17.61
N THR A 155 4.36 1.02 -17.66
CA THR A 155 5.23 0.34 -18.65
C THR A 155 5.98 -0.89 -18.11
N LEU A 156 5.75 -1.29 -16.85
CA LEU A 156 6.51 -2.36 -16.17
C LEU A 156 6.59 -3.70 -16.93
N TRP A 157 5.58 -4.00 -17.75
CA TRP A 157 5.44 -5.28 -18.45
C TRP A 157 5.95 -5.26 -19.89
N ASP A 158 6.33 -4.10 -20.39
CA ASP A 158 7.03 -3.92 -21.65
C ASP A 158 8.46 -3.45 -21.37
N GLU A 159 9.43 -4.38 -21.40
CA GLU A 159 10.83 -4.08 -21.06
C GLU A 159 11.42 -2.97 -21.96
N ASN A 160 11.06 -2.93 -23.24
CA ASN A 160 11.58 -1.94 -24.19
C ASN A 160 10.98 -0.55 -23.92
N LEU A 161 9.68 -0.49 -23.74
CA LEU A 161 8.98 0.76 -23.42
C LEU A 161 9.39 1.30 -22.07
N SER A 162 9.49 0.43 -21.05
CA SER A 162 9.95 0.78 -19.71
C SER A 162 11.36 1.38 -19.71
N GLU A 163 12.30 0.82 -20.49
CA GLU A 163 13.65 1.37 -20.60
C GLU A 163 13.66 2.72 -21.34
N THR A 164 12.85 2.85 -22.40
CA THR A 164 12.68 4.12 -23.12
C THR A 164 12.17 5.22 -22.18
N VAL A 165 11.11 4.95 -21.43
CA VAL A 165 10.53 5.87 -20.44
C VAL A 165 11.55 6.25 -19.35
N ARG A 166 12.32 5.28 -18.84
CA ARG A 166 13.36 5.55 -17.84
C ARG A 166 14.44 6.50 -18.36
N VAL A 167 14.94 6.28 -19.57
CA VAL A 167 15.95 7.13 -20.19
C VAL A 167 15.42 8.55 -20.42
N GLN A 168 14.17 8.68 -20.89
CA GLN A 168 13.52 9.99 -21.07
C GLN A 168 13.39 10.74 -19.74
N LEU A 169 12.87 10.09 -18.70
CA LEU A 169 12.73 10.69 -17.37
C LEU A 169 14.09 11.04 -16.74
N GLN A 170 15.10 10.17 -16.91
CA GLN A 170 16.47 10.43 -16.45
C GLN A 170 17.03 11.70 -17.08
N GLY A 171 16.89 11.86 -18.40
CA GLY A 171 17.32 13.06 -19.11
C GLY A 171 16.57 14.30 -18.65
N PHE A 172 15.26 14.17 -18.48
CA PHE A 172 14.39 15.27 -18.07
C PHE A 172 14.69 15.76 -16.64
N TYR A 173 14.73 14.85 -15.66
CA TYR A 173 15.00 15.22 -14.26
C TYR A 173 16.47 15.60 -14.02
N GLY A 174 17.39 15.12 -14.87
CA GLY A 174 18.80 15.52 -14.87
C GLY A 174 19.02 17.03 -15.03
N VAL A 175 18.08 17.73 -15.67
CA VAL A 175 18.07 19.19 -15.79
C VAL A 175 18.07 19.87 -14.42
N MET A 176 17.38 19.31 -13.42
CA MET A 176 17.33 19.89 -12.07
C MET A 176 18.72 19.98 -11.42
N LYS A 177 19.61 19.01 -11.71
CA LYS A 177 21.00 19.06 -11.24
C LYS A 177 21.83 20.07 -12.04
N ALA A 178 21.65 20.08 -13.36
CA ALA A 178 22.37 21.02 -14.23
C ALA A 178 22.02 22.49 -13.92
N MET A 179 20.80 22.71 -13.43
CA MET A 179 20.26 24.03 -13.09
C MET A 179 20.22 24.31 -11.58
N ASP A 180 21.05 23.63 -10.76
CA ASP A 180 21.03 23.70 -9.29
C ASP A 180 21.06 25.14 -8.76
N GLY A 181 21.89 26.02 -9.34
CA GLY A 181 21.97 27.43 -8.97
C GLY A 181 20.70 28.26 -9.25
N SER A 182 19.84 27.78 -10.14
CA SER A 182 18.58 28.40 -10.56
C SER A 182 17.33 27.80 -9.90
N ILE A 183 17.49 26.79 -9.04
CA ILE A 183 16.38 26.11 -8.34
C ILE A 183 16.47 26.37 -6.84
N ARG A 184 15.39 26.92 -6.27
CA ARG A 184 15.22 27.16 -4.84
C ARG A 184 14.83 25.90 -4.08
N PHE A 185 13.94 25.09 -4.69
CA PHE A 185 13.34 23.92 -4.04
C PHE A 185 12.86 22.92 -5.10
N GLY A 186 13.05 21.64 -4.84
CA GLY A 186 12.56 20.55 -5.66
C GLY A 186 11.87 19.50 -4.78
N PHE A 187 10.66 19.09 -5.15
CA PHE A 187 9.92 18.04 -4.45
C PHE A 187 9.32 17.05 -5.45
N LEU A 188 9.64 15.78 -5.25
CA LEU A 188 9.15 14.71 -6.10
C LEU A 188 8.37 13.72 -5.24
N THR A 189 7.19 13.33 -5.71
CA THR A 189 6.37 12.34 -5.02
C THR A 189 5.77 11.31 -5.95
N GLY A 190 5.53 10.12 -5.41
CA GLY A 190 4.92 9.00 -6.10
C GLY A 190 4.43 7.93 -5.13
N VAL A 191 3.93 6.84 -5.68
CA VAL A 191 3.50 5.67 -4.91
C VAL A 191 4.69 4.78 -4.60
N SER A 192 5.51 4.50 -5.61
CA SER A 192 6.61 3.56 -5.52
C SER A 192 7.97 4.25 -5.55
N LYS A 193 9.03 3.48 -5.24
CA LYS A 193 10.42 3.89 -5.44
C LYS A 193 11.01 3.29 -6.72
N LEU A 194 10.15 2.78 -7.60
CA LEU A 194 10.56 2.18 -8.87
C LEU A 194 11.32 3.20 -9.73
N GLY A 195 12.39 2.74 -10.32
CA GLY A 195 13.22 3.58 -11.15
C GLY A 195 14.00 4.68 -10.41
N LYS A 196 13.82 4.84 -9.08
CA LYS A 196 14.49 5.90 -8.30
C LYS A 196 15.99 5.94 -8.56
N LEU A 197 16.69 4.80 -8.52
CA LEU A 197 18.13 4.76 -8.75
C LEU A 197 18.51 5.04 -10.20
N SER A 198 17.76 4.54 -11.16
CA SER A 198 18.06 4.74 -12.58
C SER A 198 17.67 6.14 -13.06
N VAL A 199 16.47 6.60 -12.71
CA VAL A 199 15.92 7.89 -13.13
C VAL A 199 16.62 9.06 -12.43
N PHE A 200 16.95 8.89 -11.15
CA PHE A 200 17.63 9.95 -10.36
C PHE A 200 19.12 9.71 -10.15
N SER A 201 19.76 8.83 -10.93
CA SER A 201 21.21 8.63 -10.86
C SER A 201 22.01 9.93 -11.05
N GLY A 202 21.43 10.88 -11.79
CA GLY A 202 21.93 12.24 -11.93
C GLY A 202 21.63 13.17 -10.75
N LEU A 203 20.65 12.89 -9.89
CA LEU A 203 20.20 13.72 -8.75
C LEU A 203 20.66 13.12 -7.42
N ASN A 204 21.97 13.01 -7.21
CA ASN A 204 22.54 12.43 -5.99
C ASN A 204 22.34 13.27 -4.72
N ASN A 205 21.83 14.49 -4.84
CA ASN A 205 21.45 15.41 -3.78
C ASN A 205 19.99 15.29 -3.34
N LEU A 206 19.22 14.36 -3.91
CA LEU A 206 17.82 14.14 -3.59
C LEU A 206 17.68 13.39 -2.25
N LYS A 207 17.15 14.06 -1.23
CA LYS A 207 16.91 13.49 0.10
C LYS A 207 15.60 12.70 0.14
N ASP A 208 15.69 11.40 0.30
CA ASP A 208 14.51 10.56 0.55
C ASP A 208 14.03 10.73 1.98
N ILE A 209 12.81 11.23 2.15
CA ILE A 209 12.15 11.42 3.44
C ILE A 209 11.06 10.39 3.71
N SER A 210 10.92 9.38 2.86
CA SER A 210 9.84 8.38 2.98
C SER A 210 9.90 7.59 4.28
N MET A 211 11.12 7.31 4.79
CA MET A 211 11.34 6.60 6.06
C MET A 211 11.96 7.52 7.14
N ASP A 212 11.95 8.83 6.95
CA ASP A 212 12.44 9.79 7.96
C ASP A 212 11.35 10.03 9.01
N ALA A 213 11.62 9.64 10.26
CA ALA A 213 10.68 9.76 11.38
C ALA A 213 10.13 11.19 11.58
N ARG A 214 10.90 12.22 11.19
CA ARG A 214 10.46 13.63 11.28
C ARG A 214 9.34 13.99 10.31
N TYR A 215 9.07 13.15 9.32
CA TYR A 215 8.08 13.35 8.26
C TYR A 215 7.15 12.13 8.11
N SER A 216 7.09 11.26 9.13
CA SER A 216 6.27 10.04 9.09
C SER A 216 4.78 10.36 8.93
N ASP A 217 4.32 11.45 9.54
CA ASP A 217 2.94 11.93 9.52
C ASP A 217 2.68 13.09 8.53
N ILE A 218 3.61 13.40 7.63
CA ILE A 218 3.43 14.46 6.61
C ILE A 218 2.24 14.20 5.68
N CYS A 219 1.92 12.94 5.48
CA CYS A 219 0.71 12.43 4.84
C CYS A 219 0.01 11.45 5.79
N GLY A 220 -1.30 11.33 5.71
CA GLY A 220 -2.08 10.56 6.66
C GLY A 220 -2.65 11.43 7.78
N ILE A 221 -3.43 10.82 8.65
CA ILE A 221 -4.03 11.46 9.84
C ILE A 221 -3.58 10.66 11.06
N SER A 222 -2.91 11.30 12.01
CA SER A 222 -2.52 10.64 13.26
C SER A 222 -3.71 10.56 14.24
N GLU A 223 -3.65 9.65 15.21
CA GLU A 223 -4.67 9.54 16.27
C GLU A 223 -4.88 10.88 17.00
N LYS A 224 -3.81 11.62 17.26
CA LYS A 224 -3.86 12.96 17.87
C LYS A 224 -4.63 13.95 17.01
N GLU A 225 -4.43 13.92 15.70
CA GLU A 225 -5.13 14.79 14.75
C GLU A 225 -6.59 14.38 14.58
N LEU A 226 -6.88 13.08 14.59
CA LEU A 226 -8.25 12.56 14.59
C LEU A 226 -9.02 13.10 15.80
N ARG A 227 -8.47 12.96 17.00
CA ARG A 227 -9.09 13.46 18.24
C ARG A 227 -9.26 14.99 18.25
N LYS A 228 -8.29 15.70 17.71
CA LYS A 228 -8.32 17.17 17.69
C LYS A 228 -9.35 17.72 16.70
N ASN A 229 -9.43 17.16 15.50
CA ASN A 229 -10.17 17.77 14.39
C ASN A 229 -11.55 17.13 14.16
N PHE A 230 -11.78 15.90 14.64
CA PHE A 230 -12.96 15.10 14.28
C PHE A 230 -13.73 14.52 15.48
N ALA A 231 -13.49 15.02 16.70
CA ALA A 231 -14.12 14.48 17.92
C ALA A 231 -15.66 14.43 17.81
N ASP A 232 -16.30 15.47 17.30
CA ASP A 232 -17.76 15.50 17.15
C ASP A 232 -18.24 14.56 16.04
N SER A 233 -17.50 14.44 14.95
CA SER A 233 -17.81 13.48 13.88
C SER A 233 -17.72 12.03 14.38
N VAL A 234 -16.75 11.72 15.26
CA VAL A 234 -16.63 10.40 15.88
C VAL A 234 -17.82 10.11 16.82
N LYS A 235 -18.32 11.12 17.55
CA LYS A 235 -19.56 10.97 18.35
C LYS A 235 -20.77 10.66 17.49
N GLU A 236 -20.93 11.38 16.36
CA GLU A 236 -22.01 11.12 15.40
C GLU A 236 -21.91 9.70 14.83
N LEU A 237 -20.70 9.26 14.43
CA LEU A 237 -20.44 7.90 13.95
C LEU A 237 -20.75 6.85 15.02
N ALA A 238 -20.33 7.08 16.27
CA ALA A 238 -20.59 6.19 17.40
C ALA A 238 -22.09 6.02 17.61
N HIS A 239 -22.84 7.13 17.69
CA HIS A 239 -24.28 7.12 17.83
C HIS A 239 -24.99 6.38 16.70
N ALA A 240 -24.60 6.63 15.44
CA ALA A 240 -25.20 5.99 14.27
C ALA A 240 -24.98 4.46 14.25
N ASN A 241 -23.93 3.96 14.90
CA ASN A 241 -23.58 2.53 14.94
C ASN A 241 -23.88 1.86 16.29
N GLY A 242 -24.53 2.56 17.24
CA GLY A 242 -24.85 2.00 18.57
C GLY A 242 -23.61 1.70 19.42
N LEU A 243 -22.50 2.45 19.21
CA LEU A 243 -21.24 2.28 19.91
C LEU A 243 -21.03 3.41 20.93
N THR A 244 -20.24 3.13 21.96
CA THR A 244 -19.64 4.19 22.76
C THR A 244 -18.53 4.90 21.97
N GLU A 245 -18.16 6.12 22.34
CA GLU A 245 -17.03 6.82 21.71
C GLU A 245 -15.73 5.99 21.76
N LYS A 246 -15.48 5.32 22.89
CA LYS A 246 -14.30 4.46 23.07
C LYS A 246 -14.29 3.28 22.09
N GLU A 247 -15.41 2.60 21.93
CA GLU A 247 -15.56 1.49 20.97
C GLU A 247 -15.45 1.98 19.54
N CYS A 248 -15.99 3.16 19.25
CA CYS A 248 -15.89 3.77 17.93
C CYS A 248 -14.42 4.10 17.57
N PHE A 249 -13.65 4.72 18.48
CA PHE A 249 -12.20 4.93 18.27
C PHE A 249 -11.46 3.62 18.08
N ALA A 250 -11.72 2.59 18.90
CA ALA A 250 -11.09 1.28 18.76
C ALA A 250 -11.39 0.66 17.39
N LYS A 251 -12.63 0.76 16.92
CA LYS A 251 -13.04 0.25 15.60
C LYS A 251 -12.43 1.06 14.44
N LEU A 252 -12.33 2.38 14.57
CA LEU A 252 -11.63 3.22 13.59
C LEU A 252 -10.15 2.82 13.49
N THR A 253 -9.49 2.59 14.64
CA THR A 253 -8.09 2.13 14.69
C THR A 253 -7.94 0.77 14.04
N GLU A 254 -8.78 -0.22 14.39
CA GLU A 254 -8.76 -1.56 13.80
C GLU A 254 -8.93 -1.51 12.28
N MET A 255 -9.83 -0.66 11.78
CA MET A 255 -10.22 -0.63 10.38
C MET A 255 -9.30 0.20 9.49
N TYR A 256 -8.73 1.32 9.96
CA TYR A 256 -8.13 2.32 9.07
C TYR A 256 -6.79 2.89 9.51
N ASP A 257 -6.32 2.60 10.74
CA ASP A 257 -5.01 3.02 11.24
C ASP A 257 -3.92 2.02 10.85
N GLY A 258 -2.75 2.15 11.48
CA GLY A 258 -1.68 1.16 11.46
C GLY A 258 -0.67 1.31 10.34
N TYR A 259 -0.74 2.34 9.51
CA TYR A 259 0.32 2.60 8.53
C TYR A 259 1.54 3.21 9.20
N HIS A 260 2.63 2.45 9.24
CA HIS A 260 3.94 2.89 9.75
C HIS A 260 4.93 3.04 8.61
N PHE A 261 5.57 4.20 8.52
CA PHE A 261 6.51 4.52 7.46
C PHE A 261 7.98 4.46 7.88
N CYS A 262 8.25 4.27 9.16
CA CYS A 262 9.57 3.93 9.71
C CYS A 262 9.41 3.19 11.04
N GLU A 263 10.51 2.64 11.55
CA GLU A 263 10.51 1.81 12.77
C GLU A 263 10.09 2.55 14.05
N LYS A 264 10.17 3.89 14.04
CA LYS A 264 9.86 4.75 15.20
C LYS A 264 8.63 5.62 14.99
N SER A 265 7.86 5.41 13.92
CA SER A 265 6.65 6.20 13.70
C SER A 265 5.46 5.65 14.49
N GLU A 266 4.60 6.56 14.93
CA GLU A 266 3.23 6.20 15.28
C GLU A 266 2.46 5.80 14.02
N GLY A 267 1.40 5.01 14.15
CA GLY A 267 0.50 4.68 13.07
C GLY A 267 -0.25 5.92 12.57
N VAL A 268 -0.60 5.91 11.30
CA VAL A 268 -1.48 6.93 10.73
C VAL A 268 -2.64 6.27 9.99
N TYR A 269 -3.81 6.90 10.09
CA TYR A 269 -5.01 6.53 9.36
C TYR A 269 -4.87 6.87 7.88
N ASN A 270 -5.44 6.01 7.03
CA ASN A 270 -5.67 6.38 5.64
C ASN A 270 -6.74 7.49 5.58
N PRO A 271 -6.41 8.70 5.06
CA PRO A 271 -7.36 9.81 5.05
C PRO A 271 -8.63 9.54 4.25
N PHE A 272 -8.50 8.80 3.14
CA PHE A 272 -9.63 8.53 2.26
C PHE A 272 -10.67 7.64 2.96
N SER A 273 -10.24 6.54 3.58
CA SER A 273 -11.14 5.63 4.30
C SER A 273 -11.74 6.29 5.53
N LEU A 274 -10.91 6.99 6.32
CA LEU A 274 -11.37 7.69 7.51
C LEU A 274 -12.44 8.75 7.18
N LEU A 275 -12.18 9.64 6.21
CA LEU A 275 -13.12 10.72 5.85
C LEU A 275 -14.42 10.18 5.25
N ASN A 276 -14.35 9.14 4.40
CA ASN A 276 -15.56 8.49 3.89
C ASN A 276 -16.40 7.85 5.00
N THR A 277 -15.76 7.24 6.00
CA THR A 277 -16.45 6.65 7.16
C THR A 277 -17.15 7.72 7.98
N LEU A 278 -16.49 8.84 8.24
CA LEU A 278 -17.07 9.95 9.00
C LEU A 278 -18.21 10.64 8.24
N ASP A 279 -18.11 10.74 6.92
CA ASP A 279 -19.14 11.35 6.08
C ASP A 279 -20.38 10.45 5.92
N SER A 280 -20.16 9.17 5.62
CA SER A 280 -21.26 8.22 5.39
C SER A 280 -21.85 7.64 6.67
N LEU A 281 -21.18 7.80 7.82
CA LEU A 281 -21.47 7.17 9.11
C LEU A 281 -21.47 5.63 9.06
N HIS A 282 -20.73 5.04 8.12
CA HIS A 282 -20.66 3.59 7.94
C HIS A 282 -19.22 3.10 7.83
N PHE A 283 -18.89 2.01 8.53
CA PHE A 283 -17.62 1.30 8.39
C PHE A 283 -17.66 0.40 7.16
N ARG A 284 -16.81 0.69 6.16
CA ARG A 284 -16.70 -0.06 4.90
C ARG A 284 -15.26 -0.12 4.40
N LYS A 285 -14.99 -0.98 3.40
CA LYS A 285 -13.69 -1.09 2.72
C LYS A 285 -13.62 -0.04 1.58
N TYR A 286 -13.29 1.22 1.91
CA TYR A 286 -13.28 2.33 0.94
C TYR A 286 -12.02 2.37 0.09
N TRP A 287 -10.84 2.18 0.70
CA TRP A 287 -9.57 2.27 -0.01
C TRP A 287 -9.41 1.15 -1.04
N VAL A 288 -9.73 -0.09 -0.66
CA VAL A 288 -9.64 -1.26 -1.53
C VAL A 288 -10.58 -1.15 -2.72
N SER A 289 -11.78 -0.57 -2.53
CA SER A 289 -12.75 -0.35 -3.62
C SER A 289 -12.22 0.56 -4.74
N THR A 290 -11.13 1.30 -4.50
CA THR A 290 -10.46 2.12 -5.54
C THR A 290 -9.61 1.29 -6.52
N GLY A 291 -9.61 -0.03 -6.38
CA GLY A 291 -9.00 -1.02 -7.25
C GLY A 291 -7.66 -1.54 -6.74
N THR A 292 -7.57 -2.86 -6.58
CA THR A 292 -6.30 -3.56 -6.38
C THR A 292 -5.66 -3.79 -7.75
N PRO A 293 -4.38 -3.42 -7.96
CA PRO A 293 -3.73 -3.73 -9.22
C PRO A 293 -3.66 -5.24 -9.44
N SER A 294 -4.38 -5.76 -10.43
CA SER A 294 -4.44 -7.20 -10.75
C SER A 294 -3.07 -7.82 -10.99
N PHE A 295 -2.11 -7.00 -11.40
CA PHE A 295 -0.74 -7.44 -11.61
C PHE A 295 -0.03 -7.88 -10.32
N LEU A 296 -0.33 -7.25 -9.17
CA LEU A 296 0.27 -7.65 -7.88
C LEU A 296 -0.12 -9.08 -7.52
N VAL A 297 -1.39 -9.42 -7.68
CA VAL A 297 -1.88 -10.77 -7.42
C VAL A 297 -1.27 -11.78 -8.39
N LYS A 298 -1.23 -11.46 -9.69
CA LYS A 298 -0.57 -12.30 -10.70
C LYS A 298 0.90 -12.53 -10.37
N SER A 299 1.60 -11.50 -9.93
CA SER A 299 3.02 -11.61 -9.55
C SER A 299 3.25 -12.46 -8.31
N LEU A 300 2.35 -12.40 -7.32
CA LEU A 300 2.39 -13.28 -6.15
C LEU A 300 2.23 -14.75 -6.54
N ILE A 301 1.27 -15.04 -7.42
CA ILE A 301 1.02 -16.41 -7.91
C ILE A 301 2.21 -16.92 -8.70
N GLN A 302 2.72 -16.15 -9.66
CA GLN A 302 3.87 -16.52 -10.49
C GLN A 302 5.15 -16.66 -9.68
N GLY A 303 5.34 -15.84 -8.65
CA GLY A 303 6.49 -15.89 -7.76
C GLY A 303 6.43 -17.01 -6.72
N ASN A 304 5.34 -17.79 -6.69
CA ASN A 304 5.10 -18.83 -5.69
C ASN A 304 5.24 -18.33 -4.25
N TYR A 305 4.68 -17.17 -3.96
CA TYR A 305 4.66 -16.62 -2.60
C TYR A 305 3.61 -17.34 -1.74
N ARG A 306 3.92 -17.50 -0.46
CA ARG A 306 3.00 -18.03 0.54
C ARG A 306 2.22 -16.87 1.13
N LEU A 307 0.91 -16.84 0.89
CA LEU A 307 0.06 -15.72 1.30
C LEU A 307 0.03 -15.49 2.80
N ALA A 308 0.11 -16.58 3.56
CA ALA A 308 0.11 -16.48 5.02
C ALA A 308 1.38 -15.83 5.61
N GLU A 309 2.52 -15.93 4.93
CA GLU A 309 3.75 -15.26 5.36
C GLU A 309 3.62 -13.73 5.28
N MET A 310 2.65 -13.20 4.52
CA MET A 310 2.41 -11.76 4.40
C MET A 310 1.99 -11.09 5.72
N GLU A 311 1.50 -11.85 6.69
CA GLU A 311 1.12 -11.34 8.00
C GLU A 311 2.31 -10.99 8.90
N SER A 312 3.49 -11.57 8.63
CA SER A 312 4.71 -11.35 9.45
C SER A 312 5.99 -11.65 8.66
N LEU A 313 6.22 -10.90 7.59
CA LEU A 313 7.34 -11.12 6.68
C LEU A 313 8.59 -10.35 7.12
N GLN A 314 9.71 -11.04 7.35
CA GLN A 314 10.97 -10.40 7.71
C GLN A 314 11.82 -10.07 6.48
N VAL A 315 12.10 -8.77 6.28
CA VAL A 315 12.85 -8.26 5.13
C VAL A 315 13.98 -7.32 5.53
N PRO A 316 15.07 -7.24 4.76
CA PRO A 316 16.08 -6.19 4.91
C PRO A 316 15.55 -4.86 4.36
N GLU A 317 16.17 -3.73 4.75
CA GLU A 317 15.82 -2.38 4.28
C GLU A 317 15.86 -2.26 2.74
N SER A 318 16.76 -3.01 2.08
CA SER A 318 16.87 -3.03 0.62
C SER A 318 15.58 -3.40 -0.11
N VAL A 319 14.74 -4.25 0.50
CA VAL A 319 13.41 -4.61 -0.02
C VAL A 319 12.47 -3.40 0.09
N LEU A 320 12.48 -2.68 1.23
CA LEU A 320 11.64 -1.49 1.43
C LEU A 320 12.00 -0.35 0.47
N SER A 321 13.28 -0.23 0.16
CA SER A 321 13.79 0.82 -0.74
C SER A 321 13.68 0.49 -2.22
N GLY A 322 13.39 -0.77 -2.59
CA GLY A 322 13.28 -1.20 -3.99
C GLY A 322 14.57 -1.10 -4.81
N VAL A 323 15.72 -1.04 -4.13
CA VAL A 323 17.00 -0.54 -4.67
C VAL A 323 17.67 -1.50 -5.67
N TYR A 324 17.38 -2.80 -5.67
CA TYR A 324 18.29 -3.79 -6.30
C TYR A 324 17.74 -4.60 -7.47
N SER A 325 16.55 -4.35 -8.02
CA SER A 325 16.07 -5.21 -9.10
C SER A 325 15.62 -4.49 -10.36
N ARG A 326 16.07 -4.99 -11.52
CA ARG A 326 15.50 -4.65 -12.82
C ARG A 326 14.02 -5.07 -12.93
N LYS A 327 13.63 -6.10 -12.18
CA LYS A 327 12.23 -6.51 -11.99
C LYS A 327 11.83 -6.15 -10.56
N PRO A 328 10.68 -5.48 -10.37
CA PRO A 328 10.23 -5.11 -9.03
C PRO A 328 9.98 -6.38 -8.20
N ASP A 329 10.54 -6.40 -7.00
CA ASP A 329 10.18 -7.39 -5.99
C ASP A 329 8.73 -7.13 -5.55
N VAL A 330 7.90 -8.16 -5.61
CA VAL A 330 6.47 -8.07 -5.28
C VAL A 330 6.25 -7.60 -3.84
N ILE A 331 7.10 -8.03 -2.90
CA ILE A 331 7.00 -7.60 -1.50
C ILE A 331 7.29 -6.10 -1.36
N SER A 332 8.31 -5.62 -2.08
CA SER A 332 8.61 -4.19 -2.17
C SER A 332 7.41 -3.40 -2.70
N LEU A 333 6.76 -3.90 -3.76
CA LEU A 333 5.57 -3.26 -4.33
C LEU A 333 4.38 -3.28 -3.37
N LEU A 334 4.10 -4.40 -2.69
CA LEU A 334 3.03 -4.50 -1.70
C LEU A 334 3.23 -3.50 -0.55
N TYR A 335 4.46 -3.34 -0.07
CA TYR A 335 4.79 -2.33 0.93
C TYR A 335 4.60 -0.91 0.41
N GLN A 336 5.15 -0.58 -0.74
CA GLN A 336 5.11 0.78 -1.29
C GLN A 336 3.70 1.19 -1.72
N THR A 337 2.91 0.24 -2.22
CA THR A 337 1.50 0.48 -2.59
C THR A 337 0.54 0.48 -1.41
N GLY A 338 0.99 0.07 -0.21
CA GLY A 338 0.23 0.17 1.03
C GLY A 338 -0.59 -1.08 1.41
N TYR A 339 -0.34 -2.22 0.77
CA TYR A 339 -0.90 -3.50 1.22
C TYR A 339 -0.16 -4.07 2.43
N LEU A 340 1.13 -3.77 2.54
CA LEU A 340 1.94 -4.09 3.72
C LEU A 340 2.47 -2.81 4.36
N THR A 341 2.77 -2.88 5.65
CA THR A 341 3.38 -1.81 6.44
C THR A 341 4.45 -2.37 7.36
N ILE A 342 5.27 -1.50 7.97
CA ILE A 342 6.23 -1.89 8.97
C ILE A 342 5.49 -2.13 10.30
N VAL A 343 5.45 -3.39 10.77
CA VAL A 343 4.85 -3.75 12.06
C VAL A 343 5.92 -4.01 13.14
N GLY A 344 7.19 -4.07 12.77
CA GLY A 344 8.29 -4.26 13.70
C GLY A 344 9.66 -4.07 13.06
N TYR A 345 10.67 -3.90 13.92
CA TYR A 345 12.08 -3.83 13.53
C TYR A 345 12.96 -4.53 14.56
N ASN A 346 13.86 -5.37 14.11
CA ASN A 346 14.84 -6.05 14.94
C ASN A 346 16.23 -5.41 14.76
N PRO A 347 16.73 -4.62 15.73
CA PRO A 347 18.02 -3.95 15.59
C PRO A 347 19.22 -4.90 15.60
N ALA A 348 19.09 -6.13 16.12
CA ALA A 348 20.19 -7.10 16.14
C ALA A 348 20.43 -7.73 14.77
N THR A 349 19.39 -7.86 13.95
CA THR A 349 19.46 -8.43 12.60
C THR A 349 19.25 -7.40 11.50
N GLU A 350 18.97 -6.16 11.86
CA GLU A 350 18.63 -5.05 10.95
C GLU A 350 17.50 -5.40 9.99
N ARG A 351 16.51 -6.21 10.48
CA ARG A 351 15.37 -6.64 9.67
C ARG A 351 14.09 -5.96 10.11
N TYR A 352 13.31 -5.58 9.13
CA TYR A 352 11.94 -5.09 9.30
C TYR A 352 10.97 -6.26 9.24
N THR A 353 9.95 -6.22 10.07
CA THR A 353 8.80 -7.13 9.97
C THR A 353 7.68 -6.36 9.27
N LEU A 354 7.18 -6.93 8.18
CA LEU A 354 6.03 -6.39 7.44
C LEU A 354 4.78 -7.19 7.77
N GLY A 355 3.63 -6.51 7.77
CA GLY A 355 2.31 -7.11 7.95
C GLY A 355 1.24 -6.21 7.34
N TYR A 356 -0.02 -6.62 7.39
CA TYR A 356 -1.12 -5.76 6.97
C TYR A 356 -1.25 -4.56 7.91
N PRO A 357 -1.54 -3.35 7.39
CA PRO A 357 -1.69 -2.17 8.24
C PRO A 357 -2.96 -2.25 9.12
N ASN A 358 -4.05 -2.79 8.58
CA ASN A 358 -5.34 -2.80 9.25
C ASN A 358 -6.30 -3.81 8.61
N LYS A 359 -7.47 -3.95 9.24
CA LYS A 359 -8.49 -4.90 8.81
C LYS A 359 -9.09 -4.57 7.44
N GLU A 360 -9.25 -3.30 7.08
CA GLU A 360 -9.73 -2.92 5.74
C GLU A 360 -8.85 -3.51 4.65
N VAL A 361 -7.53 -3.37 4.81
CA VAL A 361 -6.55 -3.84 3.81
C VAL A 361 -6.45 -5.36 3.80
N GLU A 362 -6.39 -5.99 4.97
CA GLU A 362 -6.35 -7.45 5.09
C GLU A 362 -7.56 -8.10 4.44
N ASP A 363 -8.77 -7.68 4.83
CA ASP A 363 -10.02 -8.23 4.31
C ASP A 363 -10.17 -7.94 2.81
N GLY A 364 -9.85 -6.74 2.37
CA GLY A 364 -9.99 -6.35 0.96
C GLY A 364 -8.95 -6.99 0.04
N PHE A 365 -7.74 -7.24 0.53
CA PHE A 365 -6.75 -7.98 -0.23
C PHE A 365 -7.13 -9.46 -0.32
N THR A 366 -7.66 -10.04 0.77
CA THR A 366 -8.21 -11.39 0.78
C THR A 366 -9.37 -11.56 -0.20
N ASP A 367 -10.29 -10.58 -0.27
CA ASP A 367 -11.38 -10.57 -1.27
C ASP A 367 -10.80 -10.59 -2.69
N THR A 368 -9.79 -9.77 -2.97
CA THR A 368 -9.14 -9.75 -4.29
C THR A 368 -8.43 -11.07 -4.61
N LEU A 369 -7.73 -11.66 -3.62
CA LEU A 369 -7.09 -12.96 -3.80
C LEU A 369 -8.11 -14.06 -4.09
N SER A 370 -9.31 -13.95 -3.53
CA SER A 370 -10.35 -14.96 -3.73
C SER A 370 -10.74 -15.12 -5.21
N GLU A 371 -10.76 -14.05 -5.99
CA GLU A 371 -11.06 -14.10 -7.43
C GLU A 371 -10.07 -14.99 -8.21
N TYR A 372 -8.86 -15.18 -7.68
CA TYR A 372 -7.79 -15.97 -8.31
C TYR A 372 -7.63 -17.36 -7.72
N PHE A 373 -7.89 -17.52 -6.43
CA PHE A 373 -7.72 -18.79 -5.73
C PHE A 373 -9.01 -19.56 -5.55
N THR A 374 -10.18 -18.91 -5.73
CA THR A 374 -11.48 -19.56 -5.59
C THR A 374 -12.38 -19.28 -6.81
N PRO A 375 -11.97 -19.69 -8.03
CA PRO A 375 -12.73 -19.38 -9.26
C PRO A 375 -14.00 -20.24 -9.39
N VAL A 376 -14.78 -20.35 -8.33
CA VAL A 376 -16.06 -21.07 -8.38
C VAL A 376 -17.09 -20.17 -9.03
N ARG A 377 -17.41 -20.45 -10.29
CA ARG A 377 -18.52 -19.85 -11.01
C ARG A 377 -19.84 -20.48 -10.52
N ASP A 378 -20.76 -19.64 -10.10
CA ASP A 378 -22.21 -19.90 -9.93
C ASP A 378 -22.70 -20.87 -8.82
N ASN A 379 -21.86 -21.66 -8.12
CA ASN A 379 -22.32 -22.67 -7.15
C ASN A 379 -21.95 -22.40 -5.68
N TRP A 380 -21.56 -21.16 -5.32
CA TRP A 380 -21.34 -20.81 -3.90
C TRP A 380 -22.57 -21.03 -3.00
N SER A 381 -23.77 -21.06 -3.57
CA SER A 381 -25.00 -21.31 -2.84
C SER A 381 -25.13 -22.72 -2.26
N GLU A 382 -24.51 -23.74 -2.87
CA GLU A 382 -24.50 -25.12 -2.35
C GLU A 382 -23.30 -25.41 -1.42
N LEU A 383 -22.18 -24.74 -1.65
CA LEU A 383 -21.01 -24.71 -0.76
C LEU A 383 -21.07 -23.53 0.21
N SER A 384 -22.26 -23.19 0.72
CA SER A 384 -22.49 -21.94 1.47
C SER A 384 -21.42 -21.73 2.54
N ALA A 385 -20.81 -20.54 2.54
CA ALA A 385 -19.82 -20.10 3.53
C ALA A 385 -20.33 -20.37 4.96
N ASP A 386 -21.62 -20.15 5.19
CA ASP A 386 -22.28 -20.40 6.48
C ASP A 386 -22.13 -21.85 6.97
N LYS A 387 -22.18 -22.82 6.06
CA LYS A 387 -22.03 -24.23 6.43
C LYS A 387 -20.59 -24.60 6.81
N PHE A 388 -19.57 -24.02 6.14
CA PHE A 388 -18.18 -24.18 6.58
C PHE A 388 -17.96 -23.60 7.97
N VAL A 389 -18.48 -22.39 8.22
CA VAL A 389 -18.42 -21.74 9.53
C VAL A 389 -19.13 -22.58 10.59
N GLU A 390 -20.29 -23.15 10.26
CA GLU A 390 -21.06 -24.01 11.17
C GLU A 390 -20.30 -25.28 11.52
N ASP A 391 -19.71 -25.98 10.52
CA ASP A 391 -18.90 -27.18 10.73
C ASP A 391 -17.68 -26.89 11.64
N ILE A 392 -16.97 -25.76 11.38
CA ILE A 392 -15.85 -25.32 12.22
C ILE A 392 -16.31 -25.01 13.65
N ARG A 393 -17.42 -24.32 13.83
CA ARG A 393 -17.95 -23.98 15.17
C ARG A 393 -18.46 -25.18 15.96
N ARG A 394 -18.95 -26.21 15.27
CA ARG A 394 -19.45 -27.46 15.87
C ARG A 394 -18.36 -28.49 16.12
N GLY A 395 -17.19 -28.32 15.53
CA GLY A 395 -16.13 -29.33 15.58
C GLY A 395 -16.37 -30.51 14.65
N ASP A 396 -17.21 -30.35 13.61
CA ASP A 396 -17.50 -31.42 12.64
C ASP A 396 -16.42 -31.47 11.56
N VAL A 397 -15.27 -32.03 11.94
CA VAL A 397 -14.10 -32.15 11.06
C VAL A 397 -14.40 -32.97 9.82
N GLN A 398 -15.24 -34.01 9.95
CA GLN A 398 -15.58 -34.89 8.81
C GLN A 398 -16.35 -34.13 7.73
N MET A 399 -17.34 -33.33 8.13
CA MET A 399 -18.09 -32.50 7.19
C MET A 399 -17.24 -31.38 6.61
N LEU A 400 -16.41 -30.72 7.44
CA LEU A 400 -15.45 -29.71 7.00
C LEU A 400 -14.53 -30.25 5.89
N MET A 401 -13.91 -31.40 6.09
CA MET A 401 -12.99 -32.00 5.12
C MET A 401 -13.71 -32.49 3.85
N ARG A 402 -14.93 -33.02 3.98
CA ARG A 402 -15.77 -33.36 2.80
C ARG A 402 -16.10 -32.12 1.98
N ARG A 403 -16.37 -30.96 2.60
CA ARG A 403 -16.63 -29.71 1.89
C ARG A 403 -15.37 -29.22 1.17
N PHE A 404 -14.20 -29.30 1.81
CA PHE A 404 -12.94 -29.00 1.13
C PHE A 404 -12.71 -29.93 -0.06
N THR A 405 -12.98 -31.24 0.08
CA THR A 405 -12.86 -32.16 -1.04
C THR A 405 -13.79 -31.79 -2.21
N ALA A 406 -15.05 -31.47 -1.92
CA ALA A 406 -16.00 -31.03 -2.93
C ALA A 406 -15.57 -29.72 -3.61
N PHE A 407 -15.09 -28.76 -2.81
CA PHE A 407 -14.59 -27.48 -3.29
C PHE A 407 -13.41 -27.66 -4.25
N PHE A 408 -12.38 -28.45 -3.86
CA PHE A 408 -11.22 -28.70 -4.70
C PHE A 408 -11.56 -29.56 -5.94
N ALA A 409 -12.62 -30.33 -5.90
CA ALA A 409 -13.09 -31.11 -7.06
C ALA A 409 -13.70 -30.24 -8.16
N ASP A 410 -14.23 -29.08 -7.80
CA ASP A 410 -14.86 -28.12 -8.74
C ASP A 410 -13.88 -27.08 -9.30
N MET A 411 -12.59 -27.15 -8.92
CA MET A 411 -11.58 -26.18 -9.36
C MET A 411 -11.07 -26.44 -10.78
N ASP A 412 -10.78 -25.36 -11.52
CA ASP A 412 -10.25 -25.42 -12.88
C ASP A 412 -8.84 -26.04 -12.90
N TYR A 413 -8.66 -27.09 -13.71
CA TYR A 413 -7.40 -27.84 -13.87
C TYR A 413 -6.24 -27.03 -14.49
N ARG A 414 -6.52 -25.85 -15.09
CA ARG A 414 -5.55 -25.01 -15.80
C ARG A 414 -4.63 -24.21 -14.89
N ILE A 415 -4.75 -24.38 -13.58
CA ILE A 415 -3.97 -23.61 -12.62
C ILE A 415 -2.51 -24.06 -12.63
N GLN A 416 -1.60 -23.13 -12.95
CA GLN A 416 -0.16 -23.36 -13.03
C GLN A 416 0.52 -23.04 -11.69
N GLY A 417 1.49 -23.90 -11.26
CA GLY A 417 2.34 -23.65 -10.10
C GLY A 417 2.68 -24.91 -9.30
N LYS A 418 3.35 -24.75 -8.14
CA LYS A 418 3.59 -25.83 -7.18
C LYS A 418 2.25 -26.21 -6.55
N ALA A 419 1.73 -27.39 -6.87
CA ALA A 419 0.40 -27.84 -6.47
C ALA A 419 0.13 -27.69 -4.96
N GLU A 420 1.07 -28.12 -4.11
CA GLU A 420 0.96 -28.03 -2.65
C GLU A 420 0.78 -26.59 -2.16
N LEU A 421 1.61 -25.67 -2.63
CA LEU A 421 1.51 -24.26 -2.27
C LEU A 421 0.19 -23.62 -2.73
N TYR A 422 -0.29 -24.04 -3.90
CA TYR A 422 -1.57 -23.56 -4.41
C TYR A 422 -2.73 -24.01 -3.51
N PHE A 423 -2.75 -25.28 -3.09
CA PHE A 423 -3.77 -25.79 -2.16
C PHE A 423 -3.69 -25.09 -0.80
N GLN A 424 -2.49 -24.87 -0.27
CA GLN A 424 -2.26 -24.18 0.98
C GLN A 424 -2.79 -22.74 0.91
N ASN A 425 -2.43 -21.99 -0.15
CA ASN A 425 -2.91 -20.63 -0.36
C ASN A 425 -4.44 -20.58 -0.54
N THR A 426 -5.02 -21.53 -1.26
CA THR A 426 -6.47 -21.63 -1.46
C THR A 426 -7.21 -21.87 -0.14
N MET A 427 -6.75 -22.81 0.67
CA MET A 427 -7.34 -23.08 1.98
C MET A 427 -7.21 -21.86 2.91
N TYR A 428 -6.06 -21.19 2.89
CA TYR A 428 -5.84 -19.96 3.64
C TYR A 428 -6.86 -18.88 3.26
N VAL A 429 -6.97 -18.56 1.97
CA VAL A 429 -7.90 -17.54 1.46
C VAL A 429 -9.34 -17.90 1.85
N MET A 430 -9.76 -19.15 1.65
CA MET A 430 -11.09 -19.61 2.02
C MET A 430 -11.38 -19.41 3.51
N LEU A 431 -10.48 -19.90 4.37
CA LEU A 431 -10.67 -19.83 5.82
C LEU A 431 -10.69 -18.37 6.32
N LYS A 432 -9.88 -17.49 5.72
CA LYS A 432 -9.92 -16.04 6.00
C LYS A 432 -11.25 -15.41 5.57
N LEU A 433 -11.76 -15.73 4.38
CA LEU A 433 -13.08 -15.27 3.91
C LEU A 433 -14.23 -15.70 4.82
N LEU A 434 -14.09 -16.87 5.44
CA LEU A 434 -15.06 -17.39 6.43
C LEU A 434 -14.94 -16.69 7.81
N GLY A 435 -14.08 -15.67 7.94
CA GLY A 435 -13.89 -14.91 9.17
C GLY A 435 -13.25 -15.72 10.30
N GLN A 436 -12.50 -16.77 9.96
CA GLN A 436 -11.82 -17.60 10.95
C GLN A 436 -10.48 -17.00 11.35
N GLN A 437 -10.07 -17.18 12.60
CA GLN A 437 -8.71 -16.92 13.02
C GLN A 437 -7.81 -18.03 12.47
N VAL A 438 -7.18 -17.74 11.34
CA VAL A 438 -6.30 -18.66 10.62
C VAL A 438 -4.87 -18.18 10.75
N ALA A 439 -3.99 -19.04 11.22
CA ALA A 439 -2.55 -18.88 11.06
C ALA A 439 -2.04 -19.99 10.14
N VAL A 440 -1.31 -19.63 9.11
CA VAL A 440 -0.66 -20.59 8.22
C VAL A 440 0.83 -20.54 8.47
N GLU A 441 1.50 -21.70 8.38
CA GLU A 441 2.93 -21.82 8.64
C GLU A 441 3.39 -21.25 9.99
N ARG A 442 2.59 -21.46 11.01
CA ARG A 442 2.97 -21.04 12.36
C ARG A 442 4.26 -21.75 12.78
N HIS A 443 5.31 -20.96 12.99
CA HIS A 443 6.55 -21.48 13.53
C HIS A 443 6.37 -21.98 14.97
N THR A 444 6.87 -23.16 15.23
CA THR A 444 7.00 -23.76 16.56
C THR A 444 8.48 -23.97 16.86
N SER A 445 8.83 -24.38 18.07
CA SER A 445 10.21 -24.72 18.42
C SER A 445 10.81 -25.87 17.58
N ASN A 446 9.96 -26.73 17.01
CA ASN A 446 10.36 -27.97 16.33
C ASN A 446 10.00 -28.03 14.85
N GLY A 447 9.47 -26.93 14.29
CA GLY A 447 9.07 -26.91 12.88
C GLY A 447 7.97 -25.89 12.60
N ARG A 448 7.14 -26.18 11.61
CA ARG A 448 6.15 -25.24 11.09
C ARG A 448 4.86 -25.98 10.78
N ILE A 449 3.75 -25.50 11.32
CA ILE A 449 2.39 -25.99 11.05
C ILE A 449 1.91 -25.41 9.73
N ASP A 450 1.43 -26.24 8.80
CA ASP A 450 0.94 -25.74 7.51
C ASP A 450 -0.28 -24.84 7.66
N ILE A 451 -1.33 -25.27 8.38
CA ILE A 451 -2.53 -24.48 8.63
C ILE A 451 -3.00 -24.71 10.07
N LEU A 452 -3.21 -23.61 10.79
CA LEU A 452 -3.76 -23.60 12.14
C LEU A 452 -5.05 -22.77 12.17
N VAL A 453 -6.17 -23.36 12.53
CA VAL A 453 -7.43 -22.66 12.76
C VAL A 453 -7.77 -22.70 14.23
N GLN A 454 -8.13 -21.55 14.81
CA GLN A 454 -8.48 -21.44 16.21
C GLN A 454 -9.88 -20.82 16.37
N THR A 455 -10.70 -21.45 17.20
CA THR A 455 -12.01 -20.95 17.64
C THR A 455 -12.03 -20.90 19.16
N ASP A 456 -13.14 -20.44 19.74
CA ASP A 456 -13.30 -20.42 21.20
C ASP A 456 -13.26 -21.83 21.81
N ARG A 457 -13.67 -22.87 21.07
CA ARG A 457 -13.82 -24.24 21.56
C ARG A 457 -12.83 -25.24 20.97
N TYR A 458 -12.32 -24.96 19.76
CA TYR A 458 -11.55 -25.91 18.96
C TYR A 458 -10.26 -25.30 18.43
N VAL A 459 -9.26 -26.17 18.27
CA VAL A 459 -8.02 -25.90 17.54
C VAL A 459 -7.89 -26.97 16.45
N TYR A 460 -7.69 -26.56 15.21
CA TYR A 460 -7.46 -27.44 14.08
C TYR A 460 -6.03 -27.26 13.59
N ILE A 461 -5.25 -28.32 13.64
CA ILE A 461 -3.88 -28.39 13.12
C ILE A 461 -3.95 -29.23 11.86
N ILE A 462 -3.73 -28.61 10.71
CA ILE A 462 -3.82 -29.27 9.40
C ILE A 462 -2.43 -29.29 8.78
N GLU A 463 -1.97 -30.48 8.46
CA GLU A 463 -0.71 -30.72 7.76
C GLU A 463 -1.01 -31.31 6.37
N LEU A 464 -0.36 -30.76 5.34
CA LEU A 464 -0.63 -31.09 3.95
C LEU A 464 0.50 -31.97 3.40
N LYS A 465 0.15 -33.04 2.69
CA LYS A 465 1.10 -33.89 1.98
C LYS A 465 0.72 -33.98 0.52
N ARG A 466 1.71 -34.11 -0.32
CA ARG A 466 1.55 -34.32 -1.75
C ARG A 466 1.93 -35.75 -2.12
N ASP A 467 1.00 -36.47 -2.75
CA ASP A 467 1.21 -37.85 -3.22
C ASP A 467 1.71 -38.81 -2.12
N ARG A 468 1.26 -38.62 -0.86
CA ARG A 468 1.62 -39.43 0.31
C ARG A 468 0.39 -39.81 1.13
N ASP A 469 0.56 -40.76 2.03
CA ASP A 469 -0.49 -41.15 2.96
C ASP A 469 -0.80 -39.97 3.93
N PRO A 470 -2.08 -39.67 4.19
CA PRO A 470 -2.45 -38.72 5.24
C PRO A 470 -1.88 -39.02 6.63
N GLN A 471 -1.56 -40.30 6.90
CA GLN A 471 -0.93 -40.71 8.15
C GLN A 471 0.48 -40.11 8.31
N ASP A 472 1.24 -39.96 7.24
CA ASP A 472 2.56 -39.29 7.28
C ASP A 472 2.44 -37.84 7.81
N ALA A 473 1.30 -37.18 7.57
CA ALA A 473 1.06 -35.85 8.08
C ALA A 473 0.71 -35.85 9.58
N LEU A 474 -0.09 -36.82 10.03
CA LEU A 474 -0.40 -37.00 11.45
C LEU A 474 0.87 -37.35 12.25
N ASP A 475 1.68 -38.24 11.73
CA ASP A 475 2.95 -38.66 12.34
C ASP A 475 3.88 -37.43 12.47
N GLN A 476 3.93 -36.54 11.47
CA GLN A 476 4.70 -35.31 11.55
C GLN A 476 4.16 -34.34 12.64
N ILE A 477 2.83 -34.19 12.78
CA ILE A 477 2.24 -33.38 13.84
C ILE A 477 2.69 -33.89 15.21
N ASP A 478 2.64 -35.21 15.41
CA ASP A 478 3.00 -35.86 16.67
C ASP A 478 4.52 -35.81 16.95
N GLU A 479 5.35 -36.13 15.97
CA GLU A 479 6.82 -36.07 16.10
C GLU A 479 7.32 -34.66 16.40
N LYS A 480 6.69 -33.63 15.83
CA LYS A 480 7.05 -32.24 16.02
C LYS A 480 6.38 -31.59 17.22
N GLY A 481 5.39 -32.25 17.82
CA GLY A 481 4.64 -31.74 18.97
C GLY A 481 3.90 -30.44 18.63
N TYR A 482 3.29 -30.36 17.46
CA TYR A 482 2.58 -29.15 17.02
C TYR A 482 1.34 -28.84 17.86
N ASP A 483 0.77 -29.85 18.51
CA ASP A 483 -0.37 -29.77 19.41
C ASP A 483 0.00 -29.32 20.85
N TRP A 484 1.26 -29.52 21.29
CA TRP A 484 1.69 -29.24 22.67
C TRP A 484 1.33 -27.83 23.17
N PRO A 485 1.46 -26.75 22.39
CA PRO A 485 1.10 -25.40 22.86
C PRO A 485 -0.39 -25.24 23.22
N PHE A 486 -1.23 -26.18 22.78
CA PHE A 486 -2.69 -26.10 22.95
C PHE A 486 -3.24 -27.10 23.98
N LEU A 487 -2.42 -28.05 24.45
CA LEU A 487 -2.84 -29.09 25.40
C LEU A 487 -3.10 -28.55 26.82
N ALA A 488 -2.58 -27.38 27.16
CA ALA A 488 -2.77 -26.76 28.47
C ALA A 488 -4.10 -25.98 28.59
N GLY A 489 -4.87 -25.86 27.51
CA GLY A 489 -6.13 -25.13 27.47
C GLY A 489 -7.35 -26.04 27.45
N ASP A 490 -8.55 -25.47 27.63
CA ASP A 490 -9.83 -26.19 27.62
C ASP A 490 -10.36 -26.51 26.20
N ARG A 491 -9.64 -26.08 25.16
CA ARG A 491 -10.06 -26.27 23.77
C ARG A 491 -9.70 -27.67 23.28
N LYS A 492 -10.65 -28.30 22.58
CA LYS A 492 -10.38 -29.58 21.93
C LYS A 492 -9.48 -29.36 20.70
N VAL A 493 -8.43 -30.18 20.57
CA VAL A 493 -7.46 -30.11 19.47
C VAL A 493 -7.77 -31.24 18.47
N PHE A 494 -7.91 -30.86 17.19
CA PHE A 494 -8.01 -31.78 16.07
C PHE A 494 -6.72 -31.73 15.27
N LYS A 495 -6.10 -32.89 15.06
CA LYS A 495 -4.96 -33.11 14.18
C LYS A 495 -5.47 -33.67 12.86
N ILE A 496 -5.17 -33.05 11.74
CA ILE A 496 -5.70 -33.39 10.43
C ILE A 496 -4.53 -33.54 9.47
N GLY A 497 -4.36 -34.75 8.97
CA GLY A 497 -3.48 -35.03 7.84
C GLY A 497 -4.28 -35.03 6.55
N ALA A 498 -3.86 -34.24 5.54
CA ALA A 498 -4.54 -34.15 4.25
C ALA A 498 -3.59 -34.42 3.10
N SER A 499 -4.00 -35.26 2.15
CA SER A 499 -3.20 -35.65 0.99
C SER A 499 -3.80 -35.13 -0.31
N PHE A 500 -2.98 -34.37 -1.06
CA PHE A 500 -3.30 -33.88 -2.39
C PHE A 500 -2.56 -34.69 -3.45
N SER A 501 -3.29 -35.11 -4.48
CA SER A 501 -2.72 -35.79 -5.63
C SER A 501 -2.20 -34.80 -6.68
N SER A 502 -0.94 -34.97 -7.09
CA SER A 502 -0.35 -34.22 -8.20
C SER A 502 -0.94 -34.59 -9.55
N ALA A 503 -1.45 -35.83 -9.68
CA ALA A 503 -2.06 -36.37 -10.91
C ALA A 503 -3.48 -35.85 -11.12
N THR A 504 -4.33 -35.93 -10.08
CA THR A 504 -5.73 -35.51 -10.14
C THR A 504 -5.93 -34.04 -9.73
N ARG A 505 -4.93 -33.43 -9.05
CA ARG A 505 -4.97 -32.09 -8.47
C ARG A 505 -6.16 -31.88 -7.52
N ARG A 506 -6.49 -32.92 -6.75
CA ARG A 506 -7.61 -32.93 -5.79
C ARG A 506 -7.13 -33.30 -4.40
N LEU A 507 -7.89 -32.90 -3.41
CA LEU A 507 -7.81 -33.47 -2.06
C LEU A 507 -8.44 -34.88 -2.12
N GLU A 508 -7.61 -35.93 -2.08
CA GLU A 508 -8.08 -37.29 -2.26
C GLU A 508 -8.41 -37.98 -0.94
N ASN A 509 -7.54 -37.81 0.04
CA ASN A 509 -7.68 -38.50 1.32
C ASN A 509 -7.30 -37.58 2.47
N TRP A 510 -7.90 -37.84 3.63
CA TRP A 510 -7.52 -37.21 4.90
C TRP A 510 -7.70 -38.19 6.07
N SER A 511 -6.94 -37.96 7.13
CA SER A 511 -7.04 -38.66 8.41
C SER A 511 -7.14 -37.65 9.53
N VAL A 512 -7.92 -37.97 10.58
CA VAL A 512 -8.17 -37.11 11.72
C VAL A 512 -7.82 -37.86 13.00
N ALA A 513 -7.07 -37.21 13.88
CA ALA A 513 -6.81 -37.61 15.25
C ALA A 513 -7.18 -36.50 16.24
N GLU A 514 -7.51 -36.90 17.48
CA GLU A 514 -7.90 -35.98 18.58
C GLU A 514 -6.83 -35.97 19.67
#